data_955c3d71335029b87c29708c4ef5420f
#
_entry.id   955c3d71335029b87c29708c4ef5420f
#
_cell.length_a   1.000
_cell.length_b   1.000
_cell.length_c   1.000
_cell.angle_alpha   90.00
_cell.angle_beta   90.00
_cell.angle_gamma   90.00
#
_symmetry.space_group_name_H-M   'P 1'
#
loop_
_entity.id
_entity.type
_entity.pdbx_description
1 polymer ?
#
loop_
_entity_poly.entity_id
_entity_poly.type
_entity_poly.pdbx_seq_one_letter_code
_entity_poly.pdbx_strand_id
1 'polypeptide(L)'
;MKKEEKKPFIQCYILGAIGGILMAAGDWLLGCVPLQKTDTGMFNRACYLSGTYALWKPALVVGMGALGCFLYSFMVKALNTDIDARYTRTKAIQYFCGLFTVVVALAIHLWAATLAWFSTYLGPRIGAEAAITAVTAYQDDMLPAILPMYVPMLLFFGIHFVMLLAGKTRYPRWMLVFHPVTWNLLLVAVPDIAQAMQVPVATWMSVMSQSSTNSAITV
;
A
#
# COMPACT_ATOMS: atom_id res chain seq x y z
N MET A 1 15.53 -30.43 6.77
CA MET A 1 14.15 -30.28 6.25
C MET A 1 14.00 -31.09 5.00
N LYS A 2 13.08 -32.06 4.97
CA LYS A 2 12.81 -32.88 3.81
C LYS A 2 12.31 -32.03 2.64
N LYS A 3 12.67 -32.42 1.41
CA LYS A 3 12.36 -31.71 0.16
C LYS A 3 10.85 -31.42 -0.04
N GLU A 4 9.98 -32.19 0.62
CA GLU A 4 8.51 -32.08 0.55
C GLU A 4 7.92 -30.93 1.35
N GLU A 5 8.56 -30.47 2.45
CA GLU A 5 8.05 -29.35 3.25
C GLU A 5 8.26 -27.97 2.61
N LYS A 6 9.10 -27.86 1.57
CA LYS A 6 9.40 -26.58 0.90
C LYS A 6 8.32 -26.15 -0.10
N LYS A 7 7.60 -27.09 -0.73
CA LYS A 7 6.62 -26.79 -1.79
C LYS A 7 5.46 -25.88 -1.35
N PRO A 8 4.80 -26.11 -0.21
CA PRO A 8 3.66 -25.28 0.19
C PRO A 8 4.04 -23.81 0.48
N PHE A 9 5.26 -23.56 0.93
CA PHE A 9 5.72 -22.19 1.20
C PHE A 9 6.02 -21.41 -0.07
N ILE A 10 6.60 -22.04 -1.09
CA ILE A 10 6.82 -21.38 -2.39
C ILE A 10 5.49 -20.93 -2.98
N GLN A 11 4.45 -21.74 -2.92
CA GLN A 11 3.11 -21.36 -3.39
C GLN A 11 2.57 -20.15 -2.61
N CYS A 12 2.75 -20.10 -1.29
CA CYS A 12 2.32 -18.97 -0.48
C CYS A 12 3.04 -17.67 -0.89
N TYR A 13 4.33 -17.72 -1.20
CA TYR A 13 5.08 -16.55 -1.68
C TYR A 13 4.62 -16.12 -3.07
N ILE A 14 4.38 -17.06 -3.98
CA ILE A 14 3.87 -16.76 -5.32
C ILE A 14 2.50 -16.10 -5.22
N LEU A 15 1.58 -16.66 -4.43
CA LEU A 15 0.25 -16.09 -4.23
C LEU A 15 0.34 -14.70 -3.60
N GLY A 16 1.21 -14.52 -2.60
CA GLY A 16 1.44 -13.23 -1.98
C GLY A 16 2.01 -12.20 -2.95
N ALA A 17 2.98 -12.59 -3.79
CA ALA A 17 3.53 -11.69 -4.81
C ALA A 17 2.48 -11.29 -5.85
N ILE A 18 1.64 -12.22 -6.32
CA ILE A 18 0.52 -11.91 -7.21
C ILE A 18 -0.45 -10.97 -6.51
N GLY A 19 -0.79 -11.24 -5.24
CA GLY A 19 -1.64 -10.37 -4.42
C GLY A 19 -1.09 -8.96 -4.34
N GLY A 20 0.21 -8.86 -4.11
CA GLY A 20 0.92 -7.62 -4.08
C GLY A 20 0.87 -6.83 -5.39
N ILE A 21 1.11 -7.48 -6.51
CA ILE A 21 1.01 -6.87 -7.84
C ILE A 21 -0.41 -6.35 -8.10
N LEU A 22 -1.44 -7.09 -7.69
CA LEU A 22 -2.84 -6.66 -7.85
C LEU A 22 -3.13 -5.41 -7.02
N MET A 23 -2.69 -5.35 -5.76
CA MET A 23 -2.85 -4.16 -4.92
C MET A 23 -2.14 -2.94 -5.53
N ALA A 24 -0.89 -3.11 -5.95
CA ALA A 24 -0.12 -2.05 -6.61
C ALA A 24 -0.78 -1.56 -7.90
N ALA A 25 -1.28 -2.47 -8.74
CA ALA A 25 -1.99 -2.11 -9.96
C ALA A 25 -3.30 -1.34 -9.66
N GLY A 26 -4.00 -1.69 -8.57
CA GLY A 26 -5.14 -0.93 -8.06
C GLY A 26 -4.75 0.50 -7.68
N ASP A 27 -3.68 0.66 -6.92
CA ASP A 27 -3.18 1.99 -6.53
C ASP A 27 -2.77 2.82 -7.74
N TRP A 28 -2.15 2.21 -8.74
CA TRP A 28 -1.79 2.90 -9.98
C TRP A 28 -3.00 3.35 -10.79
N LEU A 29 -4.07 2.58 -10.81
CA LEU A 29 -5.31 3.00 -11.45
C LEU A 29 -5.90 4.26 -10.81
N LEU A 30 -5.73 4.43 -9.50
CA LEU A 30 -6.11 5.67 -8.81
C LEU A 30 -5.05 6.77 -8.96
N GLY A 31 -3.79 6.45 -8.73
CA GLY A 31 -2.72 7.42 -8.58
C GLY A 31 -2.09 7.91 -9.88
N CYS A 32 -1.95 7.04 -10.89
CA CYS A 32 -1.31 7.37 -12.16
C CYS A 32 -2.28 8.08 -13.12
N VAL A 33 -2.65 9.30 -12.78
CA VAL A 33 -3.46 10.21 -13.60
C VAL A 33 -2.67 11.47 -13.89
N PRO A 34 -2.97 12.17 -15.01
CA PRO A 34 -2.27 13.42 -15.36
C PRO A 34 -2.35 14.43 -14.23
N LEU A 35 -1.20 14.99 -13.85
CA LEU A 35 -1.12 16.06 -12.86
C LEU A 35 -1.22 17.42 -13.52
N GLN A 36 -1.96 18.30 -12.90
CA GLN A 36 -2.07 19.71 -13.26
C GLN A 36 -1.55 20.60 -12.13
N LYS A 37 -1.12 21.81 -12.47
CA LYS A 37 -0.62 22.79 -11.48
C LYS A 37 -1.67 23.18 -10.43
N THR A 38 -2.94 22.99 -10.75
CA THR A 38 -4.10 23.28 -9.90
C THR A 38 -4.45 22.15 -8.93
N ASP A 39 -3.78 20.99 -9.03
CA ASP A 39 -4.07 19.84 -8.19
C ASP A 39 -3.59 20.13 -6.76
N THR A 40 -4.49 20.01 -5.78
CA THR A 40 -4.24 20.33 -4.37
C THR A 40 -4.10 19.12 -3.48
N GLY A 41 -4.19 17.91 -4.05
CA GLY A 41 -4.07 16.66 -3.30
C GLY A 41 -4.32 15.44 -4.15
N MET A 42 -4.15 14.26 -3.56
CA MET A 42 -4.26 12.99 -4.27
C MET A 42 -5.64 12.78 -4.89
N PHE A 43 -6.71 13.18 -4.20
CA PHE A 43 -8.10 13.00 -4.64
C PHE A 43 -8.75 14.28 -5.15
N ASN A 44 -8.08 15.44 -5.05
CA ASN A 44 -8.54 16.75 -5.52
C ASN A 44 -7.85 17.13 -6.84
N ARG A 45 -7.74 16.17 -7.77
CA ARG A 45 -7.11 16.38 -9.07
C ARG A 45 -8.13 16.82 -10.11
N ALA A 46 -7.68 17.64 -11.04
CA ALA A 46 -8.54 18.19 -12.09
C ALA A 46 -9.26 17.09 -12.89
N CYS A 47 -8.61 15.93 -13.14
CA CYS A 47 -9.24 14.81 -13.85
C CYS A 47 -10.41 14.18 -13.08
N TYR A 48 -10.36 14.16 -11.74
CA TYR A 48 -11.50 13.71 -10.93
C TYR A 48 -12.60 14.77 -10.91
N LEU A 49 -12.24 16.01 -10.60
CA LEU A 49 -13.19 17.12 -10.45
C LEU A 49 -13.91 17.51 -11.74
N SER A 50 -13.30 17.28 -12.90
CA SER A 50 -13.93 17.46 -14.22
C SER A 50 -14.84 16.31 -14.65
N GLY A 51 -14.81 15.18 -13.93
CA GLY A 51 -15.56 13.96 -14.29
C GLY A 51 -14.97 13.19 -15.48
N THR A 52 -13.74 13.52 -15.91
CA THR A 52 -13.08 12.78 -17.01
C THR A 52 -12.50 11.45 -16.56
N TYR A 53 -12.31 11.25 -15.25
CA TYR A 53 -11.93 9.96 -14.70
C TYR A 53 -13.13 9.00 -14.71
N ALA A 54 -12.93 7.80 -15.25
CA ALA A 54 -14.04 6.86 -15.45
C ALA A 54 -14.53 6.27 -14.10
N LEU A 55 -15.82 6.41 -13.80
CA LEU A 55 -16.45 5.97 -12.53
C LEU A 55 -16.39 4.47 -12.26
N TRP A 56 -16.12 3.63 -13.27
CA TRP A 56 -15.91 2.19 -13.05
C TRP A 56 -14.54 1.84 -12.45
N LYS A 57 -13.54 2.71 -12.63
CA LYS A 57 -12.17 2.46 -12.14
C LYS A 57 -12.10 2.28 -10.62
N PRO A 58 -12.73 3.11 -9.77
CA PRO A 58 -12.78 2.88 -8.33
C PRO A 58 -13.32 1.50 -7.94
N ALA A 59 -14.36 1.01 -8.64
CA ALA A 59 -14.90 -0.32 -8.36
C ALA A 59 -13.89 -1.44 -8.71
N LEU A 60 -13.17 -1.29 -9.83
CA LEU A 60 -12.10 -2.22 -10.20
C LEU A 60 -10.97 -2.20 -9.18
N VAL A 61 -10.57 -1.02 -8.68
CA VAL A 61 -9.55 -0.86 -7.62
C VAL A 61 -9.94 -1.63 -6.36
N VAL A 62 -11.20 -1.51 -5.92
CA VAL A 62 -11.71 -2.27 -4.77
C VAL A 62 -11.64 -3.77 -5.03
N GLY A 63 -12.04 -4.23 -6.22
CA GLY A 63 -11.97 -5.65 -6.59
C GLY A 63 -10.54 -6.18 -6.62
N MET A 64 -9.62 -5.43 -7.22
CA MET A 64 -8.19 -5.77 -7.25
C MET A 64 -7.57 -5.75 -5.85
N GLY A 65 -7.91 -4.75 -5.03
CA GLY A 65 -7.50 -4.67 -3.64
C GLY A 65 -8.00 -5.86 -2.82
N ALA A 66 -9.27 -6.22 -2.93
CA ALA A 66 -9.86 -7.34 -2.22
C ALA A 66 -9.20 -8.68 -2.60
N LEU A 67 -9.06 -8.96 -3.89
CA LEU A 67 -8.40 -10.16 -4.39
C LEU A 67 -6.92 -10.16 -4.00
N GLY A 68 -6.25 -9.01 -4.12
CA GLY A 68 -4.86 -8.83 -3.74
C GLY A 68 -4.64 -9.11 -2.26
N CYS A 69 -5.44 -8.53 -1.37
CA CYS A 69 -5.40 -8.77 0.07
C CYS A 69 -5.64 -10.24 0.41
N PHE A 70 -6.62 -10.88 -0.22
CA PHE A 70 -6.87 -12.31 -0.04
C PHE A 70 -5.64 -13.16 -0.39
N LEU A 71 -5.05 -12.93 -1.56
CA LEU A 71 -3.85 -13.66 -1.99
C LEU A 71 -2.64 -13.32 -1.10
N TYR A 72 -2.49 -12.07 -0.68
CA TYR A 72 -1.41 -11.65 0.20
C TYR A 72 -1.48 -12.29 1.59
N SER A 73 -2.67 -12.68 2.07
CA SER A 73 -2.84 -13.37 3.35
C SER A 73 -2.03 -14.67 3.45
N PHE A 74 -1.79 -15.35 2.33
CA PHE A 74 -0.94 -16.55 2.29
C PHE A 74 0.53 -16.22 2.58
N MET A 75 1.02 -15.05 2.13
CA MET A 75 2.37 -14.59 2.43
C MET A 75 2.57 -14.29 3.92
N VAL A 76 1.55 -13.78 4.62
CA VAL A 76 1.61 -13.53 6.07
C VAL A 76 2.02 -14.80 6.82
N LYS A 77 1.40 -15.93 6.48
CA LYS A 77 1.75 -17.24 7.06
C LYS A 77 3.18 -17.65 6.70
N ALA A 78 3.59 -17.47 5.45
CA ALA A 78 4.92 -17.82 5.00
C ALA A 78 6.00 -17.00 5.73
N LEU A 79 5.87 -15.67 5.76
CA LEU A 79 6.79 -14.77 6.46
C LEU A 79 6.88 -15.09 7.96
N ASN A 80 5.76 -15.44 8.58
CA ASN A 80 5.75 -15.83 9.99
C ASN A 80 6.56 -17.11 10.26
N THR A 81 6.54 -18.06 9.32
CA THR A 81 7.30 -19.32 9.47
C THR A 81 8.80 -19.15 9.23
N ASP A 82 9.22 -18.04 8.60
CA ASP A 82 10.64 -17.75 8.39
C ASP A 82 11.36 -17.34 9.66
N ILE A 83 10.64 -16.77 10.62
CA ILE A 83 11.19 -16.43 11.93
C ILE A 83 11.52 -17.72 12.70
N ASP A 84 12.71 -17.74 13.32
CA ASP A 84 13.19 -18.86 14.14
C ASP A 84 12.14 -19.29 15.17
N ALA A 85 11.91 -20.60 15.29
CA ALA A 85 10.89 -21.19 16.15
C ALA A 85 11.04 -20.83 17.64
N ARG A 86 12.24 -20.46 18.09
CA ARG A 86 12.51 -20.02 19.47
C ARG A 86 11.79 -18.74 19.86
N TYR A 87 11.39 -17.90 18.88
CA TYR A 87 10.75 -16.61 19.12
C TYR A 87 9.21 -16.71 19.04
N THR A 88 8.62 -17.63 19.81
CA THR A 88 7.18 -17.96 19.76
C THR A 88 6.26 -16.76 19.96
N ARG A 89 6.56 -15.89 20.95
CA ARG A 89 5.76 -14.67 21.22
C ARG A 89 5.86 -13.67 20.07
N THR A 90 7.07 -13.43 19.58
CA THR A 90 7.30 -12.53 18.43
C THR A 90 6.55 -13.02 17.19
N LYS A 91 6.60 -14.33 16.93
CA LYS A 91 5.84 -14.96 15.83
C LYS A 91 4.34 -14.77 15.99
N ALA A 92 3.79 -14.95 17.19
CA ALA A 92 2.37 -14.77 17.44
C ALA A 92 1.95 -13.31 17.17
N ILE A 93 2.68 -12.34 17.72
CA ILE A 93 2.41 -10.91 17.51
C ILE A 93 2.50 -10.56 16.01
N GLN A 94 3.59 -10.97 15.34
CA GLN A 94 3.79 -10.71 13.93
C GLN A 94 2.68 -11.31 13.07
N TYR A 95 2.23 -12.52 13.36
CA TYR A 95 1.16 -13.18 12.62
C TYR A 95 -0.19 -12.44 12.76
N PHE A 96 -0.58 -12.10 13.99
CA PHE A 96 -1.81 -11.33 14.21
C PHE A 96 -1.76 -9.94 13.59
N CYS A 97 -0.63 -9.24 13.73
CA CYS A 97 -0.41 -7.96 13.05
C CYS A 97 -0.49 -8.11 11.53
N GLY A 98 0.05 -9.19 10.96
CA GLY A 98 -0.02 -9.47 9.53
C GLY A 98 -1.44 -9.72 9.03
N LEU A 99 -2.23 -10.51 9.73
CA LEU A 99 -3.65 -10.71 9.39
C LEU A 99 -4.43 -9.39 9.48
N PHE A 100 -4.17 -8.60 10.51
CA PHE A 100 -4.81 -7.29 10.64
C PHE A 100 -4.37 -6.34 9.53
N THR A 101 -3.10 -6.39 9.11
CA THR A 101 -2.58 -5.62 7.97
C THR A 101 -3.36 -5.89 6.68
N VAL A 102 -3.74 -7.15 6.42
CA VAL A 102 -4.55 -7.50 5.25
C VAL A 102 -5.93 -6.83 5.30
N VAL A 103 -6.58 -6.80 6.47
CA VAL A 103 -7.87 -6.12 6.66
C VAL A 103 -7.72 -4.60 6.48
N VAL A 104 -6.66 -4.03 7.04
CA VAL A 104 -6.35 -2.59 6.93
C VAL A 104 -6.08 -2.20 5.48
N ALA A 105 -5.28 -2.98 4.76
CA ALA A 105 -4.99 -2.72 3.36
C ALA A 105 -6.29 -2.67 2.53
N LEU A 106 -7.20 -3.62 2.75
CA LEU A 106 -8.51 -3.60 2.09
C LEU A 106 -9.33 -2.36 2.45
N ALA A 107 -9.36 -1.98 3.73
CA ALA A 107 -10.08 -0.80 4.19
C ALA A 107 -9.52 0.49 3.55
N ILE A 108 -8.19 0.60 3.42
CA ILE A 108 -7.52 1.73 2.77
C ILE A 108 -7.86 1.78 1.27
N HIS A 109 -7.82 0.65 0.56
CA HIS A 109 -8.21 0.61 -0.85
C HIS A 109 -9.66 1.03 -1.05
N LEU A 110 -10.57 0.56 -0.20
CA LEU A 110 -11.99 0.96 -0.24
C LEU A 110 -12.15 2.45 0.02
N TRP A 111 -11.48 2.97 1.04
CA TRP A 111 -11.54 4.40 1.39
C TRP A 111 -10.97 5.28 0.27
N ALA A 112 -9.80 4.96 -0.27
CA ALA A 112 -9.17 5.68 -1.36
C ALA A 112 -10.02 5.66 -2.63
N ALA A 113 -10.58 4.50 -2.98
CA ALA A 113 -11.50 4.36 -4.11
C ALA A 113 -12.78 5.19 -3.92
N THR A 114 -13.31 5.25 -2.69
CA THR A 114 -14.48 6.05 -2.33
C THR A 114 -14.21 7.54 -2.50
N LEU A 115 -13.05 8.03 -2.06
CA LEU A 115 -12.65 9.43 -2.24
C LEU A 115 -12.53 9.80 -3.72
N ALA A 116 -11.87 8.97 -4.54
CA ALA A 116 -11.76 9.18 -5.98
C ALA A 116 -13.13 9.17 -6.66
N TRP A 117 -14.02 8.25 -6.24
CA TRP A 117 -15.39 8.17 -6.75
C TRP A 117 -16.18 9.43 -6.40
N PHE A 118 -16.14 9.89 -5.15
CA PHE A 118 -16.84 11.09 -4.72
C PHE A 118 -16.35 12.33 -5.47
N SER A 119 -15.04 12.53 -5.59
CA SER A 119 -14.48 13.65 -6.35
C SER A 119 -14.98 13.65 -7.80
N THR A 120 -14.97 12.45 -8.44
CA THR A 120 -15.40 12.32 -9.84
C THR A 120 -16.91 12.46 -10.02
N TYR A 121 -17.70 12.01 -9.04
CA TYR A 121 -19.16 12.09 -9.09
C TYR A 121 -19.68 13.50 -8.77
N LEU A 122 -19.11 14.13 -7.74
CA LEU A 122 -19.59 15.41 -7.24
C LEU A 122 -19.08 16.59 -8.09
N GLY A 123 -17.82 16.57 -8.54
CA GLY A 123 -17.20 17.67 -9.25
C GLY A 123 -18.08 18.27 -10.36
N PRO A 124 -18.56 17.45 -11.33
CA PRO A 124 -19.42 17.97 -12.41
C PRO A 124 -20.83 18.40 -11.96
N ARG A 125 -21.30 17.97 -10.78
CA ARG A 125 -22.68 18.17 -10.29
C ARG A 125 -22.84 19.38 -9.41
N ILE A 126 -21.85 19.62 -8.53
CA ILE A 126 -21.94 20.72 -7.54
C ILE A 126 -20.81 21.75 -7.70
N GLY A 127 -19.93 21.55 -8.71
CA GLY A 127 -18.75 22.37 -8.93
C GLY A 127 -17.53 21.90 -8.16
N ALA A 128 -16.35 22.20 -8.68
CA ALA A 128 -15.07 21.70 -8.15
C ALA A 128 -14.82 22.12 -6.71
N GLU A 129 -15.07 23.40 -6.37
CA GLU A 129 -14.83 23.93 -5.02
C GLU A 129 -15.69 23.24 -3.95
N ALA A 130 -16.99 23.09 -4.20
CA ALA A 130 -17.90 22.41 -3.29
C ALA A 130 -17.56 20.91 -3.18
N ALA A 131 -17.14 20.27 -4.28
CA ALA A 131 -16.70 18.88 -4.27
C ALA A 131 -15.41 18.69 -3.45
N ILE A 132 -14.41 19.58 -3.60
CA ILE A 132 -13.18 19.57 -2.79
C ILE A 132 -13.53 19.70 -1.31
N THR A 133 -14.38 20.66 -0.94
CA THR A 133 -14.79 20.86 0.45
C THR A 133 -15.44 19.61 1.04
N ALA A 134 -16.38 19.00 0.31
CA ALA A 134 -17.07 17.78 0.77
C ALA A 134 -16.13 16.59 0.91
N VAL A 135 -15.23 16.37 -0.07
CA VAL A 135 -14.28 15.26 -0.06
C VAL A 135 -13.23 15.43 1.03
N THR A 136 -12.74 16.67 1.24
CA THR A 136 -11.78 16.97 2.31
C THR A 136 -12.42 16.78 3.68
N ALA A 137 -13.64 17.26 3.90
CA ALA A 137 -14.34 17.04 5.15
C ALA A 137 -14.50 15.54 5.45
N TYR A 138 -14.93 14.75 4.48
CA TYR A 138 -15.02 13.29 4.65
C TYR A 138 -13.65 12.67 4.95
N GLN A 139 -12.58 13.11 4.27
CA GLN A 139 -11.22 12.63 4.52
C GLN A 139 -10.79 12.94 5.96
N ASP A 140 -11.01 14.17 6.43
CA ASP A 140 -10.60 14.62 7.76
C ASP A 140 -11.38 13.89 8.86
N ASP A 141 -12.67 13.65 8.66
CA ASP A 141 -13.51 12.90 9.60
C ASP A 141 -13.10 11.42 9.71
N MET A 142 -12.65 10.81 8.61
CA MET A 142 -12.24 9.40 8.58
C MET A 142 -10.80 9.17 9.02
N LEU A 143 -9.92 10.17 8.88
CA LEU A 143 -8.49 10.05 9.16
C LEU A 143 -8.17 9.57 10.59
N PRO A 144 -8.84 10.06 11.66
CA PRO A 144 -8.59 9.60 13.02
C PRO A 144 -8.89 8.11 13.23
N ALA A 145 -9.83 7.53 12.46
CA ALA A 145 -10.11 6.10 12.52
C ALA A 145 -9.09 5.27 11.73
N ILE A 146 -8.54 5.82 10.66
CA ILE A 146 -7.61 5.12 9.76
C ILE A 146 -6.18 5.13 10.29
N LEU A 147 -5.71 6.24 10.86
CA LEU A 147 -4.33 6.36 11.34
C LEU A 147 -3.90 5.27 12.33
N PRO A 148 -4.69 4.90 13.37
CA PRO A 148 -4.31 3.83 14.28
C PRO A 148 -4.18 2.46 13.61
N MET A 149 -4.85 2.25 12.48
CA MET A 149 -4.79 0.98 11.75
C MET A 149 -3.40 0.71 11.15
N TYR A 150 -2.58 1.75 10.93
CA TYR A 150 -1.21 1.59 10.46
C TYR A 150 -0.28 0.97 11.52
N VAL A 151 -0.62 1.03 12.81
CA VAL A 151 0.23 0.48 13.88
C VAL A 151 0.48 -1.02 13.73
N PRO A 152 -0.54 -1.89 13.55
CA PRO A 152 -0.30 -3.30 13.28
C PRO A 152 0.50 -3.57 12.00
N MET A 153 0.31 -2.77 10.96
CA MET A 153 1.08 -2.87 9.72
C MET A 153 2.57 -2.58 9.97
N LEU A 154 2.86 -1.49 10.67
CA LEU A 154 4.22 -1.13 11.04
C LEU A 154 4.87 -2.21 11.93
N LEU A 155 4.11 -2.78 12.87
CA LEU A 155 4.57 -3.89 13.70
C LEU A 155 4.84 -5.15 12.88
N PHE A 156 3.97 -5.51 11.94
CA PHE A 156 4.15 -6.68 11.07
C PHE A 156 5.45 -6.62 10.28
N PHE A 157 5.66 -5.53 9.55
CA PHE A 157 6.88 -5.34 8.75
C PHE A 157 8.09 -5.03 9.61
N GLY A 158 7.94 -4.22 10.65
CA GLY A 158 9.02 -3.85 11.56
C GLY A 158 9.59 -5.05 12.31
N ILE A 159 8.73 -5.93 12.83
CA ILE A 159 9.18 -7.17 13.49
C ILE A 159 9.96 -8.03 12.50
N HIS A 160 9.43 -8.26 11.30
CA HIS A 160 10.12 -9.07 10.29
C HIS A 160 11.47 -8.46 9.91
N PHE A 161 11.52 -7.14 9.69
CA PHE A 161 12.74 -6.39 9.40
C PHE A 161 13.80 -6.55 10.49
N VAL A 162 13.41 -6.35 11.76
CA VAL A 162 14.33 -6.49 12.90
C VAL A 162 14.82 -7.93 13.04
N MET A 163 13.96 -8.91 12.85
CA MET A 163 14.33 -10.32 12.92
C MET A 163 15.28 -10.71 11.79
N LEU A 164 15.08 -10.18 10.59
CA LEU A 164 15.98 -10.38 9.45
C LEU A 164 17.34 -9.71 9.69
N LEU A 165 17.35 -8.45 10.17
CA LEU A 165 18.56 -7.71 10.53
C LEU A 165 19.37 -8.45 11.62
N ALA A 166 18.70 -8.99 12.62
CA ALA A 166 19.30 -9.76 13.68
C ALA A 166 19.77 -11.18 13.24
N GLY A 167 19.48 -11.61 12.01
CA GLY A 167 19.81 -12.96 11.52
C GLY A 167 18.99 -14.05 12.21
N LYS A 168 17.76 -13.75 12.62
CA LYS A 168 16.81 -14.65 13.30
C LYS A 168 15.71 -15.15 12.36
N THR A 169 15.93 -15.06 11.07
CA THR A 169 15.09 -15.62 10.01
C THR A 169 15.85 -16.66 9.21
N ARG A 170 15.16 -17.38 8.34
CA ARG A 170 15.77 -18.32 7.39
C ARG A 170 16.53 -17.61 6.27
N TYR A 171 16.27 -16.33 6.06
CA TYR A 171 16.87 -15.54 4.99
C TYR A 171 18.19 -14.91 5.43
N PRO A 172 19.13 -14.78 4.49
CA PRO A 172 20.36 -14.03 4.74
C PRO A 172 20.06 -12.52 4.85
N ARG A 173 20.88 -11.82 5.64
CA ARG A 173 20.68 -10.38 5.93
C ARG A 173 20.66 -9.48 4.67
N TRP A 174 21.33 -9.89 3.60
CA TRP A 174 21.34 -9.08 2.37
C TRP A 174 19.93 -8.93 1.76
N MET A 175 18.98 -9.80 2.09
CA MET A 175 17.58 -9.67 1.67
C MET A 175 16.87 -8.44 2.28
N LEU A 176 17.47 -7.75 3.24
CA LEU A 176 17.01 -6.43 3.67
C LEU A 176 16.87 -5.43 2.51
N VAL A 177 17.70 -5.58 1.46
CA VAL A 177 17.61 -4.72 0.26
C VAL A 177 16.24 -4.87 -0.41
N PHE A 178 15.62 -6.04 -0.36
CA PHE A 178 14.29 -6.31 -0.93
C PHE A 178 13.15 -6.18 0.08
N HIS A 179 13.46 -5.78 1.32
CA HIS A 179 12.45 -5.69 2.35
C HIS A 179 11.55 -4.46 2.14
N PRO A 180 10.21 -4.59 2.33
CA PRO A 180 9.26 -3.48 2.14
C PRO A 180 9.63 -2.21 2.92
N VAL A 181 10.15 -2.34 4.14
CA VAL A 181 10.60 -1.17 4.95
C VAL A 181 11.72 -0.43 4.24
N THR A 182 12.71 -1.13 3.67
CA THR A 182 13.83 -0.51 2.94
C THR A 182 13.31 0.24 1.71
N TRP A 183 12.46 -0.39 0.92
CA TRP A 183 11.87 0.23 -0.27
C TRP A 183 10.98 1.41 0.08
N ASN A 184 10.22 1.32 1.17
CA ASN A 184 9.39 2.44 1.63
C ASN A 184 10.25 3.65 2.00
N LEU A 185 11.34 3.44 2.75
CA LEU A 185 12.29 4.50 3.08
C LEU A 185 12.92 5.12 1.82
N LEU A 186 13.32 4.29 0.85
CA LEU A 186 13.88 4.78 -0.42
C LEU A 186 12.86 5.56 -1.24
N LEU A 187 11.62 5.04 -1.35
CA LEU A 187 10.56 5.68 -2.14
C LEU A 187 10.06 6.99 -1.52
N VAL A 188 10.19 7.16 -0.21
CA VAL A 188 9.92 8.44 0.46
C VAL A 188 11.09 9.40 0.31
N ALA A 189 12.32 8.95 0.57
CA ALA A 189 13.50 9.80 0.56
C ALA A 189 13.92 10.27 -0.85
N VAL A 190 13.82 9.39 -1.86
CA VAL A 190 14.31 9.70 -3.22
C VAL A 190 13.55 10.84 -3.89
N PRO A 191 12.20 10.93 -3.83
CA PRO A 191 11.48 12.09 -4.39
C PRO A 191 11.88 13.41 -3.76
N ASP A 192 12.03 13.45 -2.43
CA ASP A 192 12.41 14.67 -1.72
C ASP A 192 13.82 15.10 -2.11
N ILE A 193 14.76 14.15 -2.22
CA ILE A 193 16.12 14.42 -2.70
C ILE A 193 16.09 14.90 -4.16
N ALA A 194 15.32 14.23 -5.03
CA ALA A 194 15.21 14.60 -6.44
C ALA A 194 14.59 16.01 -6.60
N GLN A 195 13.61 16.36 -5.77
CA GLN A 195 13.00 17.69 -5.75
C GLN A 195 14.01 18.74 -5.27
N ALA A 196 14.78 18.46 -4.21
CA ALA A 196 15.84 19.35 -3.73
C ALA A 196 16.95 19.57 -4.77
N MET A 197 17.22 18.56 -5.59
CA MET A 197 18.19 18.61 -6.70
C MET A 197 17.61 19.19 -8.01
N GLN A 198 16.34 19.58 -8.04
CA GLN A 198 15.62 20.10 -9.21
C GLN A 198 15.67 19.15 -10.43
N VAL A 199 15.65 17.84 -10.18
CA VAL A 199 15.66 16.83 -11.24
C VAL A 199 14.32 16.84 -11.97
N PRO A 200 14.27 16.85 -13.32
CA PRO A 200 13.03 16.95 -14.09
C PRO A 200 12.00 15.84 -13.79
N VAL A 201 12.46 14.66 -13.37
CA VAL A 201 11.59 13.53 -13.00
C VAL A 201 11.00 13.63 -11.58
N ALA A 202 11.37 14.66 -10.79
CA ALA A 202 10.93 14.80 -9.41
C ALA A 202 9.39 14.80 -9.28
N THR A 203 8.70 15.46 -10.21
CA THR A 203 7.22 15.49 -10.24
C THR A 203 6.64 14.09 -10.44
N TRP A 204 7.18 13.34 -11.38
CA TRP A 204 6.74 11.96 -11.65
C TRP A 204 7.05 11.04 -10.47
N MET A 205 8.22 11.17 -9.85
CA MET A 205 8.60 10.39 -8.67
C MET A 205 7.75 10.73 -7.45
N SER A 206 7.33 12.00 -7.26
CA SER A 206 6.43 12.36 -6.16
C SER A 206 5.05 11.74 -6.33
N VAL A 207 4.54 11.63 -7.56
CA VAL A 207 3.30 10.89 -7.86
C VAL A 207 3.46 9.42 -7.56
N MET A 208 4.58 8.83 -7.96
CA MET A 208 4.90 7.44 -7.67
C MET A 208 5.06 7.19 -6.18
N SER A 209 5.66 8.09 -5.41
CA SER A 209 5.82 7.94 -3.96
C SER A 209 4.47 7.99 -3.23
N GLN A 210 3.57 8.87 -3.62
CA GLN A 210 2.22 8.92 -3.05
C GLN A 210 1.39 7.67 -3.38
N SER A 211 1.64 7.04 -4.54
CA SER A 211 1.00 5.79 -4.95
C SER A 211 1.74 4.54 -4.41
N SER A 212 3.00 4.67 -4.05
CA SER A 212 3.92 3.55 -3.80
C SER A 212 4.07 3.20 -2.33
N THR A 213 3.54 4.00 -1.40
CA THR A 213 3.52 3.61 0.02
C THR A 213 2.86 2.25 0.18
N ASN A 214 1.86 1.95 -0.64
CA ASN A 214 1.23 0.64 -0.71
C ASN A 214 1.97 -0.34 -1.64
N SER A 215 2.60 0.15 -2.72
CA SER A 215 3.33 -0.70 -3.68
C SER A 215 4.62 -1.27 -3.10
N ALA A 216 5.31 -0.53 -2.20
CA ALA A 216 6.50 -1.04 -1.50
C ALA A 216 6.18 -2.17 -0.52
N ILE A 217 4.92 -2.30 -0.11
CA ILE A 217 4.44 -3.42 0.70
C ILE A 217 4.32 -4.70 -0.14
N THR A 218 4.38 -4.58 -1.45
CA THR A 218 4.01 -5.60 -2.42
C THR A 218 5.20 -6.30 -3.09
N VAL A 219 6.39 -5.75 -3.04
CA VAL A 219 7.62 -6.35 -3.59
C VAL A 219 8.36 -7.11 -2.51
#